data_8c2f47586c9c0ab7a1b304826264d879
#
_entry.id   8c2f47586c9c0ab7a1b304826264d879
#
_cell.length_a   1.000
_cell.length_b   1.000
_cell.length_c   1.000
_cell.angle_alpha   90.00
_cell.angle_beta   90.00
_cell.angle_gamma   90.00
#
_symmetry.space_group_name_H-M   'P 1'
#
loop_
_entity.id
_entity.type
_entity.pdbx_description
1 polymer ?
#
loop_
_entity_poly.entity_id
_entity_poly.type
_entity_poly.pdbx_seq_one_letter_code
_entity_poly.pdbx_strand_id
1 'polypeptide(L)'
;MSRKRKPQQGVQSIEVGGKLLSALTRTRRPQMLRDLARQAGMPAAKAHRYLVSFARLGLVEQHAETGLYDLGSFALELGLSALARLDPVTLAASTLPALSREIEQTVALAVWANQGPTIVRWLGADTPVAASLRVGSVMPLTRSATGRAYLAFLPREMTQSPLRRELADNRRKGLVPTTPEAVEVFIDETRRQGFAHTIDFIPGIGGMAAPVFDHTGAMALAVVALGYSKPFEADFTRISAAVMRSAIQLSGRFGGKTGQG
;
A
#
# COMPACT_ATOMS: atom_id res chain seq x y z
N MET A 1 -10.00 36.43 -6.71
CA MET A 1 -11.35 35.96 -6.33
C MET A 1 -11.49 34.50 -6.73
N SER A 2 -11.34 33.57 -5.80
CA SER A 2 -11.43 32.13 -6.06
C SER A 2 -12.91 31.70 -6.10
N ARG A 3 -13.40 31.26 -7.28
CA ARG A 3 -14.74 30.67 -7.42
C ARG A 3 -14.77 29.35 -6.63
N LYS A 4 -15.43 29.32 -5.46
CA LYS A 4 -15.82 28.10 -4.77
C LYS A 4 -16.66 27.24 -5.73
N ARG A 5 -16.12 26.13 -6.24
CA ARG A 5 -16.88 25.12 -6.97
C ARG A 5 -18.00 24.60 -6.05
N LYS A 6 -19.27 24.75 -6.46
CA LYS A 6 -20.40 24.09 -5.79
C LYS A 6 -20.15 22.57 -5.78
N PRO A 7 -20.42 21.88 -4.67
CA PRO A 7 -20.30 20.41 -4.64
C PRO A 7 -21.26 19.83 -5.70
N GLN A 8 -20.72 18.92 -6.52
CA GLN A 8 -21.53 18.21 -7.51
C GLN A 8 -22.53 17.31 -6.77
N GLN A 9 -23.81 17.37 -7.16
CA GLN A 9 -24.85 16.51 -6.60
C GLN A 9 -24.75 15.11 -7.24
N GLY A 10 -24.62 14.07 -6.39
CA GLY A 10 -24.67 12.67 -6.80
C GLY A 10 -26.11 12.17 -6.95
N VAL A 11 -26.26 10.99 -7.57
CA VAL A 11 -27.54 10.29 -7.68
C VAL A 11 -27.73 9.39 -6.45
N GLN A 12 -28.55 9.81 -5.51
CA GLN A 12 -28.77 9.16 -4.22
C GLN A 12 -29.09 7.66 -4.33
N SER A 13 -29.84 7.24 -5.35
CA SER A 13 -30.16 5.82 -5.55
C SER A 13 -28.90 4.97 -5.83
N ILE A 14 -27.95 5.50 -6.59
CA ILE A 14 -26.67 4.81 -6.88
C ILE A 14 -25.84 4.70 -5.61
N GLU A 15 -25.74 5.76 -4.83
CA GLU A 15 -25.00 5.76 -3.55
C GLU A 15 -25.60 4.78 -2.55
N VAL A 16 -26.92 4.73 -2.45
CA VAL A 16 -27.64 3.79 -1.57
C VAL A 16 -27.45 2.35 -2.05
N GLY A 17 -27.58 2.09 -3.36
CA GLY A 17 -27.35 0.76 -3.93
C GLY A 17 -25.90 0.29 -3.78
N GLY A 18 -24.92 1.18 -3.93
CA GLY A 18 -23.51 0.91 -3.76
C GLY A 18 -23.12 0.32 -2.39
N LYS A 19 -23.93 0.59 -1.34
CA LYS A 19 -23.75 -0.02 -0.01
C LYS A 19 -23.91 -1.55 -0.03
N LEU A 20 -24.79 -2.10 -0.88
CA LEU A 20 -24.99 -3.55 -1.05
C LEU A 20 -23.79 -4.20 -1.74
N LEU A 21 -23.26 -3.58 -2.80
CA LEU A 21 -22.05 -4.04 -3.47
C LEU A 21 -20.86 -4.02 -2.50
N SER A 22 -20.73 -2.95 -1.71
CA SER A 22 -19.70 -2.85 -0.68
C SER A 22 -19.84 -3.91 0.44
N ALA A 23 -21.06 -4.35 0.75
CA ALA A 23 -21.28 -5.42 1.71
C ALA A 23 -20.82 -6.78 1.16
N LEU A 24 -21.12 -7.08 -0.11
CA LEU A 24 -20.66 -8.30 -0.80
C LEU A 24 -19.13 -8.37 -0.89
N THR A 25 -18.46 -7.27 -1.27
CA THR A 25 -17.01 -7.22 -1.38
C THR A 25 -16.30 -7.41 -0.03
N ARG A 26 -16.86 -6.90 1.07
CA ARG A 26 -16.25 -7.03 2.42
C ARG A 26 -16.27 -8.44 2.95
N THR A 27 -17.36 -9.17 2.77
CA THR A 27 -17.51 -10.53 3.31
C THR A 27 -16.82 -11.61 2.48
N ARG A 28 -16.53 -11.33 1.21
CA ARG A 28 -15.87 -12.27 0.27
C ARG A 28 -16.53 -13.65 0.20
N ARG A 29 -17.83 -13.71 0.40
CA ARG A 29 -18.66 -14.95 0.31
C ARG A 29 -20.10 -14.58 -0.02
N PRO A 30 -20.85 -15.48 -0.67
CA PRO A 30 -22.29 -15.32 -0.92
C PRO A 30 -23.07 -15.08 0.38
N GLN A 31 -24.13 -14.26 0.32
CA GLN A 31 -24.90 -13.84 1.49
C GLN A 31 -26.41 -13.88 1.25
N MET A 32 -27.15 -14.06 2.35
CA MET A 32 -28.61 -13.93 2.33
C MET A 32 -29.02 -12.46 2.19
N LEU A 33 -30.18 -12.20 1.54
CA LEU A 33 -30.79 -10.87 1.44
C LEU A 33 -30.87 -10.14 2.79
N ARG A 34 -31.28 -10.86 3.85
CA ARG A 34 -31.40 -10.28 5.20
C ARG A 34 -30.08 -9.71 5.73
N ASP A 35 -28.99 -10.45 5.51
CA ASP A 35 -27.67 -10.04 6.03
C ASP A 35 -27.09 -8.88 5.23
N LEU A 36 -27.26 -8.89 3.92
CA LEU A 36 -26.91 -7.77 3.05
C LEU A 36 -27.68 -6.49 3.40
N ALA A 37 -29.01 -6.60 3.60
CA ALA A 37 -29.85 -5.47 3.98
C ALA A 37 -29.39 -4.86 5.33
N ARG A 38 -29.13 -5.72 6.33
CA ARG A 38 -28.61 -5.28 7.64
C ARG A 38 -27.28 -4.56 7.52
N GLN A 39 -26.31 -5.13 6.77
CA GLN A 39 -24.99 -4.52 6.58
C GLN A 39 -25.04 -3.20 5.78
N ALA A 40 -25.97 -3.10 4.84
CA ALA A 40 -26.19 -1.89 4.05
C ALA A 40 -27.04 -0.83 4.79
N GLY A 41 -27.57 -1.15 5.98
CA GLY A 41 -28.38 -0.24 6.79
C GLY A 41 -29.71 0.10 6.12
N MET A 42 -30.39 -0.88 5.48
CA MET A 42 -31.67 -0.63 4.79
C MET A 42 -32.67 -1.79 4.99
N PRO A 43 -33.99 -1.53 4.84
CA PRO A 43 -35.01 -2.58 4.87
C PRO A 43 -34.81 -3.63 3.76
N ALA A 44 -35.10 -4.90 4.04
CA ALA A 44 -34.92 -6.01 3.10
C ALA A 44 -35.69 -5.81 1.77
N ALA A 45 -36.92 -5.29 1.82
CA ALA A 45 -37.71 -4.98 0.61
C ALA A 45 -37.04 -3.94 -0.27
N LYS A 46 -36.34 -2.96 0.30
CA LYS A 46 -35.56 -1.96 -0.43
C LYS A 46 -34.31 -2.59 -1.02
N ALA A 47 -33.56 -3.37 -0.23
CA ALA A 47 -32.37 -4.08 -0.67
C ALA A 47 -32.69 -5.01 -1.84
N HIS A 48 -33.79 -5.76 -1.78
CA HIS A 48 -34.23 -6.66 -2.85
C HIS A 48 -34.40 -5.93 -4.19
N ARG A 49 -35.06 -4.77 -4.21
CA ARG A 49 -35.24 -3.98 -5.45
C ARG A 49 -33.93 -3.55 -6.09
N TYR A 50 -32.93 -3.19 -5.28
CA TYR A 50 -31.58 -2.88 -5.79
C TYR A 50 -30.88 -4.14 -6.31
N LEU A 51 -30.95 -5.25 -5.59
CA LEU A 51 -30.32 -6.49 -6.01
C LEU A 51 -30.92 -7.02 -7.32
N VAL A 52 -32.25 -6.90 -7.53
CA VAL A 52 -32.88 -7.21 -8.82
C VAL A 52 -32.32 -6.34 -9.95
N SER A 53 -32.13 -5.04 -9.70
CA SER A 53 -31.53 -4.15 -10.70
C SER A 53 -30.07 -4.50 -10.99
N PHE A 54 -29.29 -4.82 -9.97
CA PHE A 54 -27.90 -5.25 -10.10
C PHE A 54 -27.78 -6.61 -10.79
N ALA A 55 -28.72 -7.55 -10.55
CA ALA A 55 -28.76 -8.82 -11.25
C ALA A 55 -29.03 -8.64 -12.75
N ARG A 56 -29.94 -7.74 -13.13
CA ARG A 56 -30.19 -7.39 -14.54
C ARG A 56 -28.97 -6.80 -15.25
N LEU A 57 -28.09 -6.11 -14.49
CA LEU A 57 -26.84 -5.55 -15.00
C LEU A 57 -25.68 -6.55 -14.95
N GLY A 58 -25.86 -7.74 -14.37
CA GLY A 58 -24.79 -8.71 -14.17
C GLY A 58 -23.78 -8.33 -13.06
N LEU A 59 -24.06 -7.28 -12.27
CA LEU A 59 -23.21 -6.88 -11.13
C LEU A 59 -23.35 -7.82 -9.93
N VAL A 60 -24.53 -8.45 -9.80
CA VAL A 60 -24.84 -9.40 -8.74
C VAL A 60 -25.52 -10.61 -9.39
N GLU A 61 -25.35 -11.79 -8.81
CA GLU A 61 -26.10 -13.00 -9.16
C GLU A 61 -26.74 -13.59 -7.92
N GLN A 62 -27.83 -14.33 -8.11
CA GLN A 62 -28.48 -15.08 -7.05
C GLN A 62 -28.40 -16.57 -7.38
N HIS A 63 -27.82 -17.36 -6.49
CA HIS A 63 -27.75 -18.81 -6.63
C HIS A 63 -29.15 -19.40 -6.56
N ALA A 64 -29.57 -20.12 -7.60
CA ALA A 64 -30.93 -20.66 -7.72
C ALA A 64 -31.31 -21.64 -6.60
N GLU A 65 -30.35 -22.47 -6.16
CA GLU A 65 -30.61 -23.51 -5.15
C GLU A 65 -30.60 -22.95 -3.72
N THR A 66 -29.71 -22.00 -3.42
CA THR A 66 -29.49 -21.51 -2.05
C THR A 66 -30.14 -20.17 -1.77
N GLY A 67 -30.52 -19.43 -2.83
CA GLY A 67 -31.02 -18.05 -2.72
C GLY A 67 -29.99 -17.01 -2.28
N LEU A 68 -28.71 -17.41 -2.14
CA LEU A 68 -27.61 -16.52 -1.77
C LEU A 68 -27.24 -15.58 -2.92
N TYR A 69 -26.90 -14.35 -2.58
CA TYR A 69 -26.41 -13.33 -3.51
C TYR A 69 -24.90 -13.28 -3.51
N ASP A 70 -24.29 -13.18 -4.67
CA ASP A 70 -22.86 -12.99 -4.89
C ASP A 70 -22.60 -11.94 -5.98
N LEU A 71 -21.32 -11.56 -6.16
CA LEU A 71 -20.89 -10.70 -7.27
C LEU A 71 -21.04 -11.47 -8.60
N GLY A 72 -21.68 -10.82 -9.59
CA GLY A 72 -21.91 -11.39 -10.91
C GLY A 72 -20.75 -11.16 -11.89
N SER A 73 -20.89 -11.71 -13.10
CA SER A 73 -19.87 -11.68 -14.15
C SER A 73 -19.46 -10.27 -14.58
N PHE A 74 -20.38 -9.31 -14.63
CA PHE A 74 -20.05 -7.93 -14.97
C PHE A 74 -19.23 -7.23 -13.88
N ALA A 75 -19.43 -7.58 -12.61
CA ALA A 75 -18.57 -7.10 -11.53
C ALA A 75 -17.13 -7.61 -11.67
N LEU A 76 -16.95 -8.88 -12.07
CA LEU A 76 -15.64 -9.44 -12.39
C LEU A 76 -14.98 -8.71 -13.57
N GLU A 77 -15.71 -8.49 -14.66
CA GLU A 77 -15.22 -7.77 -15.83
C GLU A 77 -14.77 -6.34 -15.50
N LEU A 78 -15.56 -5.61 -14.71
CA LEU A 78 -15.18 -4.28 -14.20
C LEU A 78 -13.89 -4.32 -13.38
N GLY A 79 -13.79 -5.30 -12.48
CA GLY A 79 -12.59 -5.49 -11.66
C GLY A 79 -11.35 -5.80 -12.49
N LEU A 80 -11.44 -6.72 -13.43
CA LEU A 80 -10.34 -7.09 -14.34
C LEU A 80 -9.94 -5.91 -15.24
N SER A 81 -10.90 -5.18 -15.77
CA SER A 81 -10.64 -3.97 -16.58
C SER A 81 -9.97 -2.86 -15.79
N ALA A 82 -10.29 -2.71 -14.52
CA ALA A 82 -9.61 -1.77 -13.63
C ALA A 82 -8.18 -2.20 -13.33
N LEU A 83 -7.97 -3.48 -13.00
CA LEU A 83 -6.65 -4.07 -12.73
C LEU A 83 -5.71 -3.97 -13.94
N ALA A 84 -6.21 -4.27 -15.14
CA ALA A 84 -5.41 -4.21 -16.37
C ALA A 84 -4.86 -2.80 -16.68
N ARG A 85 -5.52 -1.75 -16.17
CA ARG A 85 -5.12 -0.35 -16.35
C ARG A 85 -4.39 0.24 -15.14
N LEU A 86 -4.23 -0.55 -14.07
CA LEU A 86 -3.56 -0.09 -12.86
C LEU A 86 -2.05 -0.05 -13.10
N ASP A 87 -1.45 1.14 -13.10
CA ASP A 87 -0.01 1.34 -12.93
C ASP A 87 0.26 1.78 -11.48
N PRO A 88 0.70 0.87 -10.60
CA PRO A 88 0.92 1.20 -9.20
C PRO A 88 1.94 2.32 -8.99
N VAL A 89 2.97 2.38 -9.81
CA VAL A 89 4.04 3.39 -9.69
C VAL A 89 3.52 4.78 -10.07
N THR A 90 2.82 4.91 -11.20
CA THR A 90 2.24 6.19 -11.63
C THR A 90 1.17 6.66 -10.65
N LEU A 91 0.32 5.75 -10.17
CA LEU A 91 -0.71 6.09 -9.19
C LEU A 91 -0.10 6.59 -7.87
N ALA A 92 0.93 5.89 -7.36
CA ALA A 92 1.62 6.29 -6.14
C ALA A 92 2.44 7.58 -6.32
N ALA A 93 3.06 7.79 -7.49
CA ALA A 93 3.84 8.98 -7.76
C ALA A 93 3.01 10.28 -7.65
N SER A 94 1.70 10.20 -7.95
CA SER A 94 0.79 11.35 -7.82
C SER A 94 0.62 11.85 -6.37
N THR A 95 0.93 11.04 -5.37
CA THR A 95 0.82 11.41 -3.94
C THR A 95 2.09 12.04 -3.38
N LEU A 96 3.24 11.81 -4.01
CA LEU A 96 4.53 12.27 -3.50
C LEU A 96 4.64 13.78 -3.28
N PRO A 97 4.11 14.68 -4.16
CA PRO A 97 4.20 16.11 -3.95
C PRO A 97 3.47 16.60 -2.69
N ALA A 98 2.35 16.00 -2.35
CA ALA A 98 1.62 16.33 -1.14
C ALA A 98 2.37 15.83 0.10
N LEU A 99 2.86 14.59 0.06
CA LEU A 99 3.62 14.00 1.16
C LEU A 99 4.92 14.76 1.41
N SER A 100 5.71 15.06 0.36
CA SER A 100 6.98 15.79 0.51
C SER A 100 6.80 17.17 1.16
N ARG A 101 5.74 17.90 0.77
CA ARG A 101 5.40 19.20 1.38
C ARG A 101 4.95 19.07 2.84
N GLU A 102 4.19 18.00 3.16
CA GLU A 102 3.70 17.76 4.52
C GLU A 102 4.84 17.46 5.48
N ILE A 103 5.81 16.64 5.07
CA ILE A 103 6.91 16.21 5.94
C ILE A 103 8.20 17.01 5.74
N GLU A 104 8.27 17.87 4.72
CA GLU A 104 9.47 18.66 4.36
C GLU A 104 10.72 17.79 4.14
N GLN A 105 10.52 16.57 3.66
CA GLN A 105 11.58 15.60 3.40
C GLN A 105 11.57 15.14 1.95
N THR A 106 12.71 14.61 1.50
CA THR A 106 12.78 13.88 0.24
C THR A 106 11.93 12.61 0.33
N VAL A 107 11.12 12.36 -0.70
CA VAL A 107 10.28 11.17 -0.79
C VAL A 107 10.59 10.37 -2.06
N ALA A 108 10.43 9.06 -1.99
CA ALA A 108 10.67 8.19 -3.11
C ALA A 108 9.69 7.01 -3.13
N LEU A 109 9.61 6.34 -4.29
CA LEU A 109 8.97 5.03 -4.40
C LEU A 109 10.04 4.00 -4.77
N ALA A 110 9.94 2.83 -4.14
CA ALA A 110 10.77 1.69 -4.48
C ALA A 110 9.90 0.50 -4.85
N VAL A 111 10.38 -0.32 -5.80
CA VAL A 111 9.78 -1.60 -6.19
C VAL A 111 10.82 -2.72 -6.04
N TRP A 112 10.34 -3.94 -5.93
CA TRP A 112 11.23 -5.10 -6.02
C TRP A 112 11.54 -5.38 -7.50
N ALA A 113 12.81 -5.28 -7.87
CA ALA A 113 13.30 -5.55 -9.23
C ALA A 113 14.31 -6.71 -9.22
N ASN A 114 14.88 -7.02 -10.38
CA ASN A 114 15.76 -8.19 -10.57
C ASN A 114 16.98 -8.24 -9.61
N GLN A 115 17.44 -7.09 -9.13
CA GLN A 115 18.59 -7.00 -8.21
C GLN A 115 18.18 -6.68 -6.76
N GLY A 116 16.89 -6.56 -6.48
CA GLY A 116 16.36 -6.21 -5.16
C GLY A 116 15.57 -4.90 -5.15
N PRO A 117 15.37 -4.29 -3.99
CA PRO A 117 14.61 -3.05 -3.85
C PRO A 117 15.24 -1.91 -4.64
N THR A 118 14.51 -1.37 -5.59
CA THR A 118 15.02 -0.37 -6.54
C THR A 118 14.17 0.89 -6.50
N ILE A 119 14.81 2.05 -6.38
CA ILE A 119 14.13 3.36 -6.43
C ILE A 119 13.65 3.62 -7.87
N VAL A 120 12.35 3.86 -8.04
CA VAL A 120 11.71 4.12 -9.35
C VAL A 120 11.13 5.51 -9.50
N ARG A 121 10.93 6.23 -8.40
CA ARG A 121 10.53 7.64 -8.36
C ARG A 121 11.28 8.34 -7.24
N TRP A 122 11.62 9.59 -7.49
CA TRP A 122 12.34 10.42 -6.54
C TRP A 122 11.82 11.86 -6.63
N LEU A 123 11.48 12.44 -5.50
CA LEU A 123 11.11 13.84 -5.37
C LEU A 123 11.89 14.43 -4.21
N GLY A 124 12.84 15.32 -4.53
CA GLY A 124 13.63 16.06 -3.54
C GLY A 124 12.76 17.04 -2.76
N ALA A 125 13.09 17.27 -1.50
CA ALA A 125 12.62 18.41 -0.72
C ALA A 125 13.31 19.70 -1.16
N ASP A 126 12.84 20.85 -0.64
CA ASP A 126 13.49 22.17 -0.88
C ASP A 126 14.94 22.18 -0.36
N THR A 127 15.24 21.42 0.69
CA THR A 127 16.60 21.12 1.13
C THR A 127 17.00 19.73 0.64
N PRO A 128 17.68 19.62 -0.52
CA PRO A 128 18.00 18.33 -1.10
C PRO A 128 18.95 17.54 -0.21
N VAL A 129 18.63 16.28 0.01
CA VAL A 129 19.57 15.36 0.64
C VAL A 129 20.71 15.10 -0.35
N ALA A 130 21.93 15.50 0.04
CA ALA A 130 23.15 15.24 -0.74
C ALA A 130 23.52 13.74 -0.64
N ALA A 131 22.65 12.87 -1.15
CA ALA A 131 22.89 11.44 -1.23
C ALA A 131 23.17 11.03 -2.67
N SER A 132 24.04 10.06 -2.85
CA SER A 132 24.32 9.43 -4.15
C SER A 132 23.16 8.58 -4.68
N LEU A 133 21.97 8.70 -4.09
CA LEU A 133 20.78 7.98 -4.47
C LEU A 133 20.02 8.70 -5.61
N ARG A 134 19.53 7.90 -6.54
CA ARG A 134 18.75 8.34 -7.69
C ARG A 134 17.79 7.26 -8.15
N VAL A 135 16.92 7.60 -9.09
CA VAL A 135 16.13 6.57 -9.80
C VAL A 135 17.08 5.53 -10.42
N GLY A 136 16.77 4.26 -10.20
CA GLY A 136 17.61 3.11 -10.56
C GLY A 136 18.56 2.63 -9.45
N SER A 137 18.70 3.36 -8.33
CA SER A 137 19.51 2.89 -7.19
C SER A 137 18.89 1.65 -6.57
N VAL A 138 19.70 0.59 -6.41
CA VAL A 138 19.34 -0.64 -5.68
C VAL A 138 19.71 -0.47 -4.22
N MET A 139 18.74 -0.71 -3.34
CA MET A 139 18.89 -0.48 -1.90
C MET A 139 19.36 -1.77 -1.21
N PRO A 140 20.37 -1.69 -0.34
CA PRO A 140 20.80 -2.86 0.46
C PRO A 140 19.65 -3.38 1.31
N LEU A 141 19.53 -4.71 1.39
CA LEU A 141 18.43 -5.37 2.10
C LEU A 141 18.50 -5.14 3.61
N THR A 142 19.68 -5.26 4.18
CA THR A 142 19.86 -5.30 5.65
C THR A 142 20.12 -3.92 6.25
N ARG A 143 20.69 -3.01 5.47
CA ARG A 143 21.19 -1.73 5.97
C ARG A 143 20.28 -0.54 5.65
N SER A 144 19.43 -0.63 4.63
CA SER A 144 18.48 0.44 4.30
C SER A 144 17.08 0.17 4.85
N ALA A 145 16.34 1.21 5.20
CA ALA A 145 14.93 1.10 5.57
C ALA A 145 14.11 0.43 4.46
N THR A 146 14.36 0.80 3.20
CA THR A 146 13.71 0.19 2.04
C THR A 146 13.94 -1.32 2.00
N GLY A 147 15.20 -1.76 2.13
CA GLY A 147 15.53 -3.18 2.12
C GLY A 147 14.88 -3.96 3.26
N ARG A 148 14.90 -3.39 4.49
CA ARG A 148 14.27 -4.01 5.67
C ARG A 148 12.76 -4.16 5.50
N ALA A 149 12.09 -3.17 4.91
CA ALA A 149 10.66 -3.27 4.59
C ALA A 149 10.39 -4.44 3.63
N TYR A 150 11.19 -4.60 2.58
CA TYR A 150 11.05 -5.73 1.66
C TYR A 150 11.36 -7.09 2.31
N LEU A 151 12.37 -7.17 3.18
CA LEU A 151 12.65 -8.40 3.93
C LEU A 151 11.49 -8.79 4.87
N ALA A 152 10.81 -7.80 5.45
CA ALA A 152 9.71 -8.04 6.37
C ALA A 152 8.42 -8.50 5.68
N PHE A 153 8.13 -7.98 4.48
CA PHE A 153 6.80 -8.11 3.86
C PHE A 153 6.75 -8.92 2.56
N LEU A 154 7.90 -9.22 1.94
CA LEU A 154 7.93 -10.16 0.82
C LEU A 154 8.07 -11.62 1.27
N PRO A 155 7.62 -12.57 0.44
CA PRO A 155 7.89 -14.00 0.65
C PRO A 155 9.39 -14.28 0.74
N ARG A 156 9.76 -15.17 1.67
CA ARG A 156 11.18 -15.54 1.89
C ARG A 156 11.86 -16.12 0.65
N GLU A 157 11.09 -16.81 -0.19
CA GLU A 157 11.55 -17.39 -1.46
C GLU A 157 12.14 -16.33 -2.39
N MET A 158 11.59 -15.11 -2.37
CA MET A 158 12.09 -14.01 -3.17
C MET A 158 13.34 -13.35 -2.56
N THR A 159 13.45 -13.31 -1.24
CA THR A 159 14.46 -12.51 -0.53
C THR A 159 15.67 -13.32 -0.05
N GLN A 160 15.53 -14.63 0.19
CA GLN A 160 16.58 -15.44 0.82
C GLN A 160 17.90 -15.50 0.02
N SER A 161 17.83 -15.63 -1.32
CA SER A 161 19.03 -15.71 -2.15
C SER A 161 19.80 -14.38 -2.22
N PRO A 162 19.14 -13.22 -2.49
CA PRO A 162 19.80 -11.92 -2.37
C PRO A 162 20.33 -11.63 -0.97
N LEU A 163 19.58 -12.00 0.08
CA LEU A 163 20.01 -11.81 1.47
C LEU A 163 21.29 -12.58 1.79
N ARG A 164 21.38 -13.86 1.41
CA ARG A 164 22.61 -14.66 1.61
C ARG A 164 23.82 -14.00 0.95
N ARG A 165 23.67 -13.48 -0.27
CA ARG A 165 24.73 -12.77 -0.98
C ARG A 165 25.16 -11.51 -0.23
N GLU A 166 24.19 -10.71 0.24
CA GLU A 166 24.48 -9.47 0.97
C GLU A 166 25.16 -9.75 2.30
N LEU A 167 24.75 -10.78 3.07
CA LEU A 167 25.40 -11.17 4.33
C LEU A 167 26.84 -11.62 4.11
N ALA A 168 27.13 -12.36 3.03
CA ALA A 168 28.49 -12.74 2.67
C ALA A 168 29.34 -11.50 2.29
N ASP A 169 28.75 -10.55 1.58
CA ASP A 169 29.38 -9.26 1.24
C ASP A 169 29.67 -8.42 2.48
N ASN A 170 28.71 -8.33 3.40
CA ASN A 170 28.85 -7.63 4.66
C ASN A 170 30.04 -8.17 5.47
N ARG A 171 30.17 -9.51 5.59
CA ARG A 171 31.33 -10.13 6.26
C ARG A 171 32.65 -9.73 5.63
N ARG A 172 32.73 -9.75 4.29
CA ARG A 172 33.96 -9.35 3.58
C ARG A 172 34.33 -7.89 3.78
N LYS A 173 33.32 -7.03 3.93
CA LYS A 173 33.47 -5.55 4.04
C LYS A 173 33.50 -5.07 5.49
N GLY A 174 33.39 -5.95 6.48
CA GLY A 174 33.31 -5.56 7.91
C GLY A 174 32.03 -4.79 8.25
N LEU A 175 30.94 -5.02 7.50
CA LEU A 175 29.65 -4.38 7.70
C LEU A 175 28.71 -5.29 8.49
N VAL A 176 27.73 -4.72 9.17
CA VAL A 176 26.71 -5.46 9.92
C VAL A 176 25.32 -5.22 9.30
N PRO A 177 24.37 -6.17 9.47
CA PRO A 177 24.50 -7.51 10.08
C PRO A 177 25.24 -8.50 9.17
N THR A 178 25.73 -9.58 9.77
CA THR A 178 26.45 -10.64 9.06
C THR A 178 25.78 -12.02 9.19
N THR A 179 24.74 -12.13 10.01
CA THR A 179 24.03 -13.40 10.28
C THR A 179 22.53 -13.27 10.03
N PRO A 180 21.86 -14.37 9.66
CA PRO A 180 20.40 -14.39 9.51
C PRO A 180 19.65 -14.03 10.80
N GLU A 181 20.13 -14.48 11.96
CA GLU A 181 19.49 -14.24 13.27
C GLU A 181 19.42 -12.74 13.58
N ALA A 182 20.51 -12.00 13.30
CA ALA A 182 20.52 -10.55 13.46
C ALA A 182 19.54 -9.84 12.49
N VAL A 183 19.26 -10.45 11.34
CA VAL A 183 18.28 -9.94 10.37
C VAL A 183 16.86 -10.17 10.87
N GLU A 184 16.54 -11.31 11.47
CA GLU A 184 15.19 -11.60 11.98
C GLU A 184 14.75 -10.58 13.04
N VAL A 185 15.65 -10.07 13.86
CA VAL A 185 15.35 -9.08 14.90
C VAL A 185 14.66 -7.83 14.29
N PHE A 186 15.24 -7.26 13.24
CA PHE A 186 14.63 -6.07 12.63
C PHE A 186 13.47 -6.40 11.68
N ILE A 187 13.38 -7.62 11.14
CA ILE A 187 12.21 -8.10 10.40
C ILE A 187 10.98 -8.11 11.32
N ASP A 188 11.11 -8.70 12.51
CA ASP A 188 10.02 -8.78 13.48
C ASP A 188 9.63 -7.40 14.00
N GLU A 189 10.61 -6.54 14.24
CA GLU A 189 10.34 -5.14 14.60
C GLU A 189 9.59 -4.41 13.48
N THR A 190 10.04 -4.53 12.22
CA THR A 190 9.42 -3.91 11.06
C THR A 190 7.98 -4.39 10.87
N ARG A 191 7.72 -5.69 11.06
CA ARG A 191 6.36 -6.25 11.00
C ARG A 191 5.45 -5.70 12.09
N ARG A 192 5.96 -5.60 13.32
CA ARG A 192 5.21 -5.07 14.47
C ARG A 192 4.88 -3.58 14.30
N GLN A 193 5.82 -2.80 13.79
CA GLN A 193 5.64 -1.35 13.57
C GLN A 193 4.86 -1.04 12.28
N GLY A 194 4.87 -1.94 11.30
CA GLY A 194 4.28 -1.73 9.97
C GLY A 194 5.17 -0.91 9.03
N PHE A 195 6.37 -0.52 9.44
CA PHE A 195 7.37 0.20 8.64
C PHE A 195 8.78 -0.13 9.12
N ALA A 196 9.78 0.12 8.27
CA ALA A 196 11.19 0.08 8.65
C ALA A 196 11.78 1.48 8.72
N HIS A 197 12.74 1.69 9.61
CA HIS A 197 13.55 2.90 9.63
C HIS A 197 15.02 2.57 9.86
N THR A 198 15.89 3.45 9.39
CA THR A 198 17.34 3.36 9.61
C THR A 198 17.94 4.74 9.72
N ILE A 199 18.95 4.88 10.57
CA ILE A 199 19.76 6.09 10.69
C ILE A 199 21.16 5.76 10.21
N ASP A 200 21.78 6.69 9.50
CA ASP A 200 23.18 6.63 9.06
C ASP A 200 23.58 5.44 8.19
N PHE A 201 22.61 4.82 7.48
CA PHE A 201 22.96 3.92 6.38
C PHE A 201 23.84 4.64 5.34
N ILE A 202 23.47 5.86 4.98
CA ILE A 202 24.34 6.86 4.37
C ILE A 202 24.68 7.83 5.49
N PRO A 203 25.97 8.11 5.77
CA PRO A 203 26.35 8.97 6.87
C PRO A 203 25.60 10.30 6.88
N GLY A 204 25.00 10.63 8.00
CA GLY A 204 24.20 11.84 8.20
C GLY A 204 22.78 11.81 7.61
N ILE A 205 22.31 10.65 7.11
CA ILE A 205 20.98 10.50 6.50
C ILE A 205 20.13 9.48 7.26
N GLY A 206 18.97 9.95 7.72
CA GLY A 206 17.88 9.09 8.22
C GLY A 206 16.92 8.73 7.10
N GLY A 207 16.33 7.55 7.21
CA GLY A 207 15.34 7.08 6.24
C GLY A 207 14.31 6.14 6.84
N MET A 208 13.09 6.16 6.27
CA MET A 208 12.06 5.18 6.58
C MET A 208 11.40 4.68 5.30
N ALA A 209 10.77 3.50 5.39
CA ALA A 209 10.03 2.89 4.31
C ALA A 209 8.78 2.19 4.84
N ALA A 210 7.62 2.50 4.26
CA ALA A 210 6.34 1.86 4.56
C ALA A 210 5.85 1.05 3.35
N PRO A 211 5.36 -0.18 3.57
CA PRO A 211 4.86 -1.04 2.51
C PRO A 211 3.49 -0.56 2.00
N VAL A 212 3.27 -0.72 0.70
CA VAL A 212 1.98 -0.57 0.05
C VAL A 212 1.56 -1.93 -0.49
N PHE A 213 0.38 -2.38 -0.09
CA PHE A 213 -0.14 -3.69 -0.45
C PHE A 213 -1.19 -3.62 -1.55
N ASP A 214 -1.21 -4.60 -2.43
CA ASP A 214 -2.22 -4.76 -3.46
C ASP A 214 -3.45 -5.57 -2.96
N HIS A 215 -4.40 -5.80 -3.87
CA HIS A 215 -5.64 -6.55 -3.62
C HIS A 215 -5.41 -8.02 -3.20
N THR A 216 -4.24 -8.59 -3.49
CA THR A 216 -3.88 -9.95 -3.06
C THR A 216 -3.30 -9.99 -1.65
N GLY A 217 -2.91 -8.82 -1.11
CA GLY A 217 -2.17 -8.67 0.13
C GLY A 217 -0.66 -8.75 -0.07
N ALA A 218 -0.18 -8.81 -1.31
CA ALA A 218 1.25 -8.75 -1.62
C ALA A 218 1.75 -7.30 -1.59
N MET A 219 3.01 -7.12 -1.17
CA MET A 219 3.66 -5.81 -1.19
C MET A 219 3.97 -5.40 -2.63
N ALA A 220 3.26 -4.39 -3.14
CA ALA A 220 3.41 -3.88 -4.50
C ALA A 220 4.59 -2.90 -4.63
N LEU A 221 4.76 -2.00 -3.66
CA LEU A 221 5.84 -1.02 -3.61
C LEU A 221 6.06 -0.51 -2.17
N ALA A 222 7.12 0.27 -1.96
CA ALA A 222 7.36 1.01 -0.73
C ALA A 222 7.29 2.51 -0.97
N VAL A 223 6.65 3.25 -0.04
CA VAL A 223 6.80 4.71 0.11
C VAL A 223 7.98 4.95 1.02
N VAL A 224 8.94 5.76 0.57
CA VAL A 224 10.19 6.02 1.24
C VAL A 224 10.29 7.51 1.57
N ALA A 225 10.76 7.85 2.77
CA ALA A 225 11.15 9.19 3.17
C ALA A 225 12.63 9.20 3.60
N LEU A 226 13.35 10.27 3.23
CA LEU A 226 14.75 10.45 3.58
C LEU A 226 15.01 11.92 3.94
N GLY A 227 15.88 12.13 4.92
CA GLY A 227 16.29 13.45 5.38
C GLY A 227 17.62 13.42 6.12
N TYR A 228 18.15 14.58 6.48
CA TYR A 228 19.31 14.64 7.36
C TYR A 228 18.97 14.04 8.74
N SER A 229 19.86 13.18 9.29
CA SER A 229 19.58 12.35 10.48
C SER A 229 19.01 13.15 11.64
N LYS A 230 19.65 14.24 12.07
CA LYS A 230 19.19 15.01 13.23
C LYS A 230 17.79 15.60 13.09
N PRO A 231 17.44 16.38 12.03
CA PRO A 231 16.08 16.87 11.88
C PRO A 231 15.08 15.74 11.59
N PHE A 232 15.47 14.67 10.91
CA PHE A 232 14.63 13.52 10.63
C PHE A 232 14.23 12.80 11.93
N GLU A 233 15.17 12.58 12.85
CA GLU A 233 14.91 11.96 14.15
C GLU A 233 14.08 12.88 15.07
N ALA A 234 14.38 14.17 15.08
CA ALA A 234 13.63 15.12 15.90
C ALA A 234 12.14 15.19 15.53
N ASP A 235 11.81 14.96 14.27
CA ASP A 235 10.43 15.02 13.76
C ASP A 235 9.86 13.64 13.34
N PHE A 236 10.50 12.58 13.79
CA PHE A 236 10.20 11.22 13.34
C PHE A 236 8.73 10.81 13.53
N THR A 237 8.11 11.22 14.63
CA THR A 237 6.70 10.92 14.91
C THR A 237 5.77 11.50 13.84
N ARG A 238 5.98 12.75 13.41
CA ARG A 238 5.20 13.39 12.35
C ARG A 238 5.47 12.73 11.01
N ILE A 239 6.74 12.51 10.68
CA ILE A 239 7.17 11.89 9.43
C ILE A 239 6.58 10.49 9.30
N SER A 240 6.74 9.65 10.33
CA SER A 240 6.25 8.27 10.29
C SER A 240 4.74 8.19 10.16
N ALA A 241 3.99 9.03 10.89
CA ALA A 241 2.55 9.10 10.78
C ALA A 241 2.08 9.49 9.36
N ALA A 242 2.72 10.47 8.73
CA ALA A 242 2.37 10.93 7.38
C ALA A 242 2.69 9.87 6.31
N VAL A 243 3.87 9.25 6.37
CA VAL A 243 4.29 8.19 5.44
C VAL A 243 3.38 6.97 5.56
N MET A 244 3.04 6.55 6.78
CA MET A 244 2.12 5.44 7.03
C MET A 244 0.71 5.74 6.51
N ARG A 245 0.16 6.93 6.75
CA ARG A 245 -1.13 7.34 6.17
C ARG A 245 -1.11 7.26 4.64
N SER A 246 -0.05 7.77 4.02
CA SER A 246 0.12 7.71 2.56
C SER A 246 0.16 6.26 2.06
N ALA A 247 0.91 5.38 2.72
CA ALA A 247 1.01 3.97 2.36
C ALA A 247 -0.33 3.22 2.52
N ILE A 248 -1.08 3.49 3.61
CA ILE A 248 -2.42 2.92 3.85
C ILE A 248 -3.41 3.39 2.79
N GLN A 249 -3.43 4.68 2.46
CA GLN A 249 -4.31 5.23 1.42
C GLN A 249 -4.01 4.64 0.04
N LEU A 250 -2.73 4.48 -0.30
CA LEU A 250 -2.31 3.84 -1.54
C LEU A 250 -2.69 2.36 -1.58
N SER A 251 -2.50 1.62 -0.47
CA SER A 251 -2.95 0.24 -0.38
C SER A 251 -4.46 0.12 -0.63
N GLY A 252 -5.27 1.01 -0.05
CA GLY A 252 -6.71 1.07 -0.32
C GLY A 252 -7.03 1.33 -1.80
N ARG A 253 -6.26 2.21 -2.48
CA ARG A 253 -6.42 2.47 -3.93
C ARG A 253 -6.01 1.28 -4.80
N PHE A 254 -5.11 0.42 -4.32
CA PHE A 254 -4.69 -0.81 -4.99
C PHE A 254 -5.59 -2.01 -4.63
N GLY A 255 -6.69 -1.76 -3.91
CA GLY A 255 -7.61 -2.81 -3.44
C GLY A 255 -7.04 -3.65 -2.29
N GLY A 256 -5.91 -3.26 -1.73
CA GLY A 256 -5.31 -3.89 -0.56
C GLY A 256 -6.11 -3.65 0.71
N LYS A 257 -5.99 -4.53 1.70
CA LYS A 257 -6.58 -4.31 3.02
C LYS A 257 -5.87 -3.13 3.69
N THR A 258 -6.63 -2.13 4.09
CA THR A 258 -6.15 -1.04 4.94
C THR A 258 -6.12 -1.53 6.37
N GLY A 259 -4.97 -2.03 6.81
CA GLY A 259 -4.67 -2.19 8.23
C GLY A 259 -5.27 -3.38 8.96
N GLN A 260 -4.41 -4.00 9.75
CA GLN A 260 -4.65 -4.84 10.93
C GLN A 260 -5.53 -6.08 10.73
N GLY A 261 -4.89 -7.19 10.48
CA GLY A 261 -5.31 -8.52 10.93
C GLY A 261 -4.29 -9.01 11.90
#